data_dacf572584a6bc5faf37354033c131c9
#
_entry.id   dacf572584a6bc5faf37354033c131c9
#
_cell.length_a   1.000
_cell.length_b   1.000
_cell.length_c   1.000
_cell.angle_alpha   90.00
_cell.angle_beta   90.00
_cell.angle_gamma   90.00
#
_symmetry.space_group_name_H-M   'P 1'
#
loop_
_entity.id
_entity.type
_entity.pdbx_description
1 polymer ?
#
loop_
_entity_poly.entity_id
_entity_poly.type
_entity_poly.pdbx_seq_one_letter_code
_entity_poly.pdbx_strand_id
1 'polypeptide(L)'
;MNKVEQKRKVQELLKSDGWGIIQQKMQEEILSAAYQMAENKMLTIDEINFRRGAMFAARRLVELPKNLDLLLDNEILMESTEADLKQ
;
A
#
# COMPACT_ATOMS: atom_id res chain seq x y z
N MET A 1 -4.14 -21.32 -0.74
CA MET A 1 -3.79 -20.72 0.57
C MET A 1 -5.04 -20.05 1.14
N ASN A 2 -5.42 -20.37 2.36
CA ASN A 2 -6.58 -19.72 2.98
C ASN A 2 -6.22 -18.31 3.50
N LYS A 3 -7.24 -17.56 3.92
CA LYS A 3 -7.03 -16.16 4.33
C LYS A 3 -6.16 -16.03 5.58
N VAL A 4 -6.26 -16.98 6.51
CA VAL A 4 -5.43 -16.98 7.72
C VAL A 4 -3.95 -17.16 7.38
N GLU A 5 -3.63 -18.08 6.46
CA GLU A 5 -2.26 -18.28 5.99
C GLU A 5 -1.74 -17.07 5.20
N GLN A 6 -2.59 -16.48 4.35
CA GLN A 6 -2.25 -15.28 3.60
C GLN A 6 -1.91 -14.12 4.55
N LYS A 7 -2.74 -13.93 5.58
CA LYS A 7 -2.51 -12.91 6.60
C LYS A 7 -1.17 -13.12 7.30
N ARG A 8 -0.88 -14.36 7.71
CA ARG A 8 0.39 -14.68 8.37
C ARG A 8 1.59 -14.33 7.49
N LYS A 9 1.50 -14.67 6.19
CA LYS A 9 2.58 -14.38 5.23
C LYS A 9 2.77 -12.87 5.02
N VAL A 10 1.67 -12.13 4.93
CA VAL A 10 1.73 -10.67 4.81
C VAL A 10 2.33 -10.05 6.07
N GLN A 11 1.97 -10.54 7.26
CA GLN A 11 2.54 -10.07 8.51
C GLN A 11 4.04 -10.38 8.62
N GLU A 12 4.48 -11.54 8.14
CA GLU A 12 5.90 -11.88 8.08
C GLU A 12 6.66 -10.87 7.21
N LEU A 13 6.09 -10.51 6.04
CA LEU A 13 6.68 -9.50 5.17
C LEU A 13 6.77 -8.15 5.88
N LEU A 14 5.70 -7.71 6.51
CA LEU A 14 5.65 -6.41 7.20
C LEU A 14 6.69 -6.28 8.30
N LYS A 15 7.07 -7.39 8.93
CA LYS A 15 8.08 -7.43 10.00
C LYS A 15 9.50 -7.61 9.49
N SER A 16 9.67 -7.88 8.19
CA SER A 16 10.99 -8.15 7.63
C SER A 16 11.80 -6.87 7.46
N ASP A 17 13.11 -6.97 7.68
CA ASP A 17 14.02 -5.85 7.45
C ASP A 17 14.05 -5.46 5.99
N GLY A 18 13.99 -6.45 5.10
CA GLY A 18 13.98 -6.21 3.65
C GLY A 18 12.80 -5.36 3.22
N TRP A 19 11.60 -5.63 3.73
CA TRP A 19 10.43 -4.81 3.41
C TRP A 19 10.60 -3.38 3.93
N GLY A 20 11.13 -3.22 5.15
CA GLY A 20 11.39 -1.90 5.72
C GLY A 20 12.32 -1.06 4.85
N ILE A 21 13.39 -1.67 4.33
CA ILE A 21 14.35 -1.01 3.44
C ILE A 21 13.67 -0.60 2.13
N ILE A 22 12.93 -1.52 1.51
CA ILE A 22 12.24 -1.26 0.24
C ILE A 22 11.19 -0.16 0.42
N GLN A 23 10.39 -0.25 1.50
CA GLN A 23 9.35 0.73 1.78
C GLN A 23 9.95 2.14 1.96
N GLN A 24 11.01 2.25 2.73
CA GLN A 24 11.69 3.53 2.93
C GLN A 24 12.21 4.09 1.62
N LYS A 25 12.81 3.25 0.77
CA LYS A 25 13.33 3.68 -0.52
C LYS A 25 12.22 4.18 -1.44
N MET A 26 11.08 3.46 -1.47
CA MET A 26 9.93 3.90 -2.27
C MET A 26 9.38 5.23 -1.79
N GLN A 27 9.29 5.43 -0.47
CA GLN A 27 8.84 6.71 0.11
C GLN A 27 9.77 7.86 -0.26
N GLU A 28 11.08 7.64 -0.23
CA GLU A 28 12.06 8.63 -0.66
C GLU A 28 11.90 9.00 -2.13
N GLU A 29 11.66 8.02 -2.99
CA GLU A 29 11.44 8.27 -4.42
C GLU A 29 10.17 9.08 -4.68
N ILE A 30 9.09 8.79 -3.96
CA ILE A 30 7.83 9.55 -4.06
C ILE A 30 8.06 11.01 -3.63
N LEU A 31 8.76 11.21 -2.52
CA LEU A 31 9.06 12.54 -2.02
C LEU A 31 9.95 13.32 -2.99
N SER A 32 10.96 12.66 -3.56
CA SER A 32 11.83 13.25 -4.57
C SER A 32 11.04 13.70 -5.81
N ALA A 33 10.11 12.86 -6.27
CA ALA A 33 9.23 13.18 -7.40
C ALA A 33 8.36 14.41 -7.10
N ALA A 34 7.84 14.50 -5.87
CA ALA A 34 7.05 15.65 -5.44
C ALA A 34 7.87 16.94 -5.45
N TYR A 35 9.10 16.90 -4.95
CA TYR A 35 10.00 18.06 -4.98
C TYR A 35 10.34 18.49 -6.40
N GLN A 36 10.64 17.55 -7.29
CA GLN A 36 10.93 17.86 -8.69
C GLN A 36 9.74 18.53 -9.37
N MET A 37 8.53 18.07 -9.07
CA MET A 37 7.32 18.68 -9.59
C MET A 37 7.13 20.10 -9.08
N ALA A 38 7.39 20.33 -7.80
CA ALA A 38 7.26 21.65 -7.18
C ALA A 38 8.28 22.66 -7.71
N GLU A 39 9.51 22.19 -8.03
CA GLU A 39 10.58 23.05 -8.50
C GLU A 39 10.51 23.38 -10.00
N ASN A 40 9.85 22.53 -10.79
CA ASN A 40 9.79 22.70 -12.25
C ASN A 40 8.64 23.62 -12.64
N LYS A 41 8.99 24.88 -12.93
CA LYS A 41 8.02 25.91 -13.28
C LYS A 41 7.47 25.78 -14.72
N MET A 42 8.05 24.88 -15.52
CA MET A 42 7.68 24.73 -16.94
C MET A 42 6.67 23.61 -17.17
N LEU A 43 6.21 22.92 -16.11
CA LEU A 43 5.23 21.86 -16.26
C LEU A 43 3.86 22.40 -16.67
N THR A 44 3.24 21.75 -17.65
CA THR A 44 1.84 22.02 -18.01
C THR A 44 0.91 21.41 -16.95
N ILE A 45 -0.35 21.87 -16.97
CA ILE A 45 -1.38 21.32 -16.07
C ILE A 45 -1.56 19.82 -16.31
N ASP A 46 -1.54 19.38 -17.57
CA ASP A 46 -1.67 17.97 -17.91
C ASP A 46 -0.50 17.15 -17.37
N GLU A 47 0.73 17.65 -17.46
CA GLU A 47 1.90 16.99 -16.88
C GLU A 47 1.81 16.92 -15.36
N ILE A 48 1.36 17.98 -14.70
CA ILE A 48 1.16 17.99 -13.26
C ILE A 48 0.13 16.94 -12.85
N ASN A 49 -0.99 16.87 -13.55
CA ASN A 49 -2.05 15.90 -13.25
C ASN A 49 -1.57 14.47 -13.46
N PHE A 50 -0.81 14.22 -14.53
CA PHE A 50 -0.22 12.89 -14.77
C PHE A 50 0.71 12.48 -13.65
N ARG A 51 1.61 13.38 -13.24
CA ARG A 51 2.57 13.10 -12.16
C ARG A 51 1.89 12.91 -10.82
N ARG A 52 0.84 13.67 -10.52
CA ARG A 52 0.04 13.48 -9.30
C ARG A 52 -0.61 12.10 -9.27
N GLY A 53 -1.18 11.66 -10.40
CA GLY A 53 -1.77 10.33 -10.52
C GLY A 53 -0.74 9.24 -10.32
N ALA A 54 0.45 9.37 -10.90
CA ALA A 54 1.55 8.41 -10.75
C ALA A 54 2.01 8.32 -9.29
N MET A 55 2.15 9.45 -8.60
CA MET A 55 2.54 9.48 -7.18
C MET A 55 1.45 8.86 -6.29
N PHE A 56 0.19 9.13 -6.59
CA PHE A 56 -0.92 8.53 -5.87
C PHE A 56 -0.92 7.00 -5.99
N ALA A 57 -0.75 6.50 -7.22
CA ALA A 57 -0.67 5.06 -7.47
C ALA A 57 0.53 4.42 -6.76
N ALA A 58 1.69 5.06 -6.82
CA ALA A 58 2.89 4.58 -6.14
C ALA A 58 2.70 4.53 -4.62
N ARG A 59 2.07 5.54 -4.05
CA ARG A 59 1.79 5.60 -2.62
C ARG A 59 0.86 4.46 -2.19
N ARG A 60 -0.16 4.17 -3.00
CA ARG A 60 -1.06 3.04 -2.72
C ARG A 60 -0.33 1.71 -2.72
N LEU A 61 0.62 1.52 -3.64
CA LEU A 61 1.43 0.30 -3.70
C LEU A 61 2.37 0.15 -2.49
N VAL A 62 2.94 1.25 -2.02
CA VAL A 62 3.77 1.25 -0.80
C VAL A 62 2.97 0.83 0.42
N GLU A 63 1.71 1.24 0.51
CA GLU A 63 0.84 0.95 1.63
C GLU A 63 0.09 -0.38 1.48
N LEU A 64 0.19 -1.03 0.33
CA LEU A 64 -0.59 -2.23 0.01
C LEU A 64 -0.44 -3.35 1.04
N PRO A 65 0.76 -3.76 1.48
CA PRO A 65 0.85 -4.85 2.45
C PRO A 65 0.13 -4.56 3.76
N LYS A 66 0.22 -3.33 4.27
CA LYS A 66 -0.48 -2.93 5.49
C LYS A 66 -1.99 -2.95 5.29
N ASN A 67 -2.45 -2.41 4.17
CA ASN A 67 -3.89 -2.37 3.85
C ASN A 67 -4.43 -3.78 3.59
N LEU A 68 -3.63 -4.65 2.97
CA LEU A 68 -3.99 -6.04 2.75
C LEU A 68 -4.12 -6.80 4.07
N ASP A 69 -3.22 -6.57 5.03
CA ASP A 69 -3.31 -7.17 6.35
C ASP A 69 -4.64 -6.81 7.04
N LEU A 70 -5.02 -5.52 6.98
CA LEU A 70 -6.29 -5.06 7.53
C LEU A 70 -7.49 -5.64 6.81
N LEU A 71 -7.43 -5.73 5.49
CA LEU A 71 -8.50 -6.32 4.69
C LEU A 71 -8.70 -7.79 5.02
N LEU A 72 -7.62 -8.55 5.13
CA LEU A 72 -7.68 -9.98 5.49
C LEU A 72 -8.25 -10.17 6.89
N ASP A 73 -7.88 -9.31 7.83
CA ASP A 73 -8.45 -9.32 9.19
C ASP A 73 -9.97 -9.16 9.15
N ASN A 74 -10.46 -8.19 8.40
CA ASN A 74 -11.90 -7.94 8.26
C ASN A 74 -12.61 -9.11 7.58
N GLU A 75 -12.03 -9.67 6.53
CA GLU A 75 -12.61 -10.81 5.83
C GLU A 75 -12.69 -12.06 6.72
N ILE A 76 -11.65 -12.32 7.51
CA ILE A 76 -11.65 -13.44 8.46
C ILE A 76 -12.74 -13.24 9.52
N LEU A 77 -12.86 -12.03 10.04
CA LEU A 77 -13.88 -11.70 11.05
C LEU A 77 -15.28 -11.86 10.48
N MET A 78 -15.54 -11.40 9.25
CA MET A 78 -16.84 -11.53 8.60
C MET A 78 -17.21 -12.99 8.36
N GLU A 79 -16.27 -13.84 7.94
CA GLU A 79 -16.51 -15.27 7.76
C GLU A 79 -16.86 -15.95 9.09
N SER A 80 -16.17 -15.59 10.17
CA SER A 80 -16.50 -16.10 11.51
C SER A 80 -17.90 -15.70 11.94
N THR A 81 -18.30 -14.46 11.69
CA THR A 81 -19.63 -13.95 12.01
C THR A 81 -20.70 -14.68 11.21
N GLU A 82 -20.48 -14.90 9.91
CA GLU A 82 -21.40 -15.66 9.07
C GLU A 82 -21.56 -17.11 9.56
N ALA A 83 -20.47 -17.76 9.93
CA ALA A 83 -20.50 -19.11 10.47
C ALA A 83 -21.31 -19.18 11.78
N ASP A 84 -21.16 -18.20 12.65
CA ASP A 84 -21.92 -18.09 13.90
C ASP A 84 -23.42 -17.91 13.64
N LEU A 85 -23.76 -17.10 12.63
CA LEU A 85 -25.17 -16.86 12.29
C LEU A 85 -25.85 -18.07 11.68
N LYS A 86 -25.11 -18.99 11.07
CA LYS A 86 -25.66 -20.22 10.46
C LYS A 86 -25.89 -21.35 11.49
N GLN A 87 -25.42 -21.19 12.68
CA GLN A 87 -25.66 -22.14 13.77
C GLN A 87 -26.95 -21.81 14.50
#